data_0dd6c946045b7b87a8e606ed6d1d9633
#
_entry.id   0dd6c946045b7b87a8e606ed6d1d9633
#
_cell.length_a   1.000
_cell.length_b   1.000
_cell.length_c   1.000
_cell.angle_alpha   90.00
_cell.angle_beta   90.00
_cell.angle_gamma   90.00
#
_symmetry.space_group_name_H-M   'P 1'
#
loop_
_entity.id
_entity.type
_entity.pdbx_description
1 polymer ?
#
loop_
_entity_poly.entity_id
_entity_poly.type
_entity_poly.pdbx_seq_one_letter_code
_entity_poly.pdbx_strand_id
1 'polypeptide(L)'
;MMMLTQISKGAGRRALCLVGLVVVLASARPGLAQDRPTWPVTIITPDGAEHIYQLELAATAKARSRGLMFREALPETAGMLFVWPGADKRSFWMKNTPLSLDILYFSADKKLISLYEHTTPFSLEGLPSGRPARYVVELNAGQARANGLRRGSVLRLPDALAEELAQQLRRRR
;
A
#
# COMPACT_ATOMS: atom_id res chain seq x y z
N MET A 1 -2.53 96.60 -16.76
CA MET A 1 -2.38 96.35 -15.32
C MET A 1 -2.16 94.90 -15.12
N MET A 2 -0.95 94.54 -15.11
CA MET A 2 -0.13 93.64 -14.33
C MET A 2 -0.89 92.47 -13.68
N MET A 3 -0.45 91.26 -13.99
CA MET A 3 0.12 90.35 -12.99
C MET A 3 0.47 88.98 -13.61
N LEU A 4 1.65 88.75 -13.73
CA LEU A 4 2.58 87.80 -13.11
C LEU A 4 2.22 86.31 -13.20
N THR A 5 2.96 85.75 -14.00
CA THR A 5 3.22 84.32 -14.20
C THR A 5 3.84 83.64 -12.96
N GLN A 6 3.32 82.53 -12.52
CA GLN A 6 4.05 81.63 -11.61
C GLN A 6 4.21 80.26 -12.28
N ILE A 7 5.46 79.92 -12.50
CA ILE A 7 5.90 78.62 -12.99
C ILE A 7 6.05 77.71 -11.77
N SER A 8 5.30 76.64 -11.72
CA SER A 8 5.51 75.54 -10.73
C SER A 8 6.18 74.32 -11.39
N LYS A 9 7.39 74.06 -10.92
CA LYS A 9 8.19 72.92 -11.32
C LYS A 9 7.58 71.63 -10.75
N GLY A 10 7.06 70.76 -11.59
CA GLY A 10 6.63 69.39 -11.22
C GLY A 10 7.83 68.48 -11.00
N ALA A 11 8.02 68.04 -9.78
CA ALA A 11 9.01 67.02 -9.46
C ALA A 11 8.50 65.62 -9.88
N GLY A 12 9.20 64.99 -10.81
CA GLY A 12 8.91 63.63 -11.26
C GLY A 12 9.15 62.60 -10.15
N ARG A 13 8.10 62.00 -9.66
CA ARG A 13 8.19 60.82 -8.79
C ARG A 13 8.38 59.60 -9.68
N ARG A 14 9.62 59.08 -9.75
CA ARG A 14 9.92 57.79 -10.34
C ARG A 14 9.32 56.71 -9.40
N ALA A 15 8.25 56.08 -9.81
CA ALA A 15 7.72 54.90 -9.17
C ALA A 15 8.64 53.71 -9.48
N LEU A 16 9.38 53.25 -8.48
CA LEU A 16 10.19 52.03 -8.54
C LEU A 16 9.26 50.84 -8.37
N CYS A 17 8.88 50.19 -9.48
CA CYS A 17 8.17 48.90 -9.45
C CYS A 17 9.14 47.82 -8.98
N LEU A 18 9.05 47.45 -7.68
CA LEU A 18 9.65 46.23 -7.15
C LEU A 18 8.84 45.05 -7.68
N VAL A 19 9.32 44.38 -8.72
CA VAL A 19 8.82 43.08 -9.16
C VAL A 19 9.32 42.05 -8.15
N GLY A 20 8.45 41.72 -7.20
CA GLY A 20 8.68 40.63 -6.24
C GLY A 20 8.72 39.31 -6.98
N LEU A 21 9.90 38.71 -7.11
CA LEU A 21 10.08 37.35 -7.61
C LEU A 21 9.51 36.38 -6.56
N VAL A 22 8.27 35.94 -6.74
CA VAL A 22 7.69 34.84 -5.94
C VAL A 22 8.33 33.54 -6.39
N VAL A 23 9.38 33.11 -5.69
CA VAL A 23 9.92 31.76 -5.84
C VAL A 23 8.93 30.78 -5.22
N VAL A 24 8.09 30.20 -6.04
CA VAL A 24 7.27 29.04 -5.64
C VAL A 24 8.21 27.86 -5.46
N LEU A 25 8.65 27.61 -4.23
CA LEU A 25 9.28 26.37 -3.86
C LEU A 25 8.25 25.25 -4.04
N ALA A 26 8.29 24.58 -5.19
CA ALA A 26 7.60 23.33 -5.39
C ALA A 26 8.22 22.31 -4.42
N SER A 27 7.62 22.17 -3.24
CA SER A 27 7.91 21.06 -2.34
C SER A 27 7.57 19.77 -3.08
N ALA A 28 8.61 19.07 -3.54
CA ALA A 28 8.46 17.71 -4.05
C ALA A 28 7.81 16.86 -2.93
N ARG A 29 6.53 16.55 -3.10
CA ARG A 29 5.86 15.61 -2.22
C ARG A 29 6.56 14.26 -2.41
N PRO A 30 7.04 13.60 -1.33
CA PRO A 30 7.55 12.25 -1.44
C PRO A 30 6.45 11.40 -2.10
N GLY A 31 6.86 10.58 -3.08
CA GLY A 31 5.98 9.86 -3.98
C GLY A 31 4.80 9.24 -3.26
N LEU A 32 3.61 9.75 -3.60
CA LEU A 32 2.35 9.14 -3.16
C LEU A 32 2.41 7.68 -3.61
N ALA A 33 2.37 6.76 -2.65
CA ALA A 33 2.07 5.36 -2.92
C ALA A 33 0.90 5.36 -3.89
N GLN A 34 1.06 4.67 -5.04
CA GLN A 34 0.01 4.62 -6.06
C GLN A 34 -1.29 4.23 -5.35
N ASP A 35 -2.30 5.10 -5.39
CA ASP A 35 -3.64 4.90 -4.85
C ASP A 35 -4.32 3.72 -5.58
N ARG A 36 -3.91 2.50 -5.24
CA ARG A 36 -4.62 1.32 -5.70
C ARG A 36 -5.82 1.11 -4.79
N PRO A 37 -6.96 0.72 -5.34
CA PRO A 37 -8.10 0.38 -4.52
C PRO A 37 -7.72 -0.65 -3.46
N THR A 38 -8.09 -0.39 -2.22
CA THR A 38 -7.90 -1.31 -1.10
C THR A 38 -9.22 -1.91 -0.67
N TRP A 39 -9.15 -3.08 -0.06
CA TRP A 39 -10.29 -3.80 0.48
C TRP A 39 -10.15 -3.97 1.99
N PRO A 40 -11.20 -3.71 2.78
CA PRO A 40 -11.19 -3.97 4.22
C PRO A 40 -11.30 -5.49 4.45
N VAL A 41 -10.17 -6.14 4.64
CA VAL A 41 -10.09 -7.58 4.88
C VAL A 41 -9.91 -7.83 6.37
N THR A 42 -10.70 -8.75 6.94
CA THR A 42 -10.61 -9.10 8.35
C THR A 42 -9.82 -10.39 8.53
N ILE A 43 -8.91 -10.40 9.50
CA ILE A 43 -8.28 -11.62 10.00
C ILE A 43 -8.78 -11.86 11.41
N ILE A 44 -9.38 -13.02 11.63
CA ILE A 44 -9.97 -13.42 12.92
C ILE A 44 -9.00 -14.39 13.58
N THR A 45 -8.57 -14.07 14.78
CA THR A 45 -7.68 -14.93 15.56
C THR A 45 -8.41 -16.15 16.13
N PRO A 46 -7.73 -17.21 16.57
CA PRO A 46 -8.37 -18.40 17.15
C PRO A 46 -9.18 -18.14 18.42
N ASP A 47 -8.89 -17.05 19.13
CA ASP A 47 -9.64 -16.58 20.31
C ASP A 47 -10.77 -15.61 19.97
N GLY A 48 -11.01 -15.34 18.65
CA GLY A 48 -12.16 -14.60 18.15
C GLY A 48 -11.92 -13.10 18.00
N ALA A 49 -10.71 -12.57 18.28
CA ALA A 49 -10.42 -11.17 18.02
C ALA A 49 -10.37 -10.88 16.50
N GLU A 50 -10.94 -9.75 16.09
CA GLU A 50 -11.03 -9.33 14.68
C GLU A 50 -10.10 -8.15 14.41
N HIS A 51 -9.27 -8.29 13.38
CA HIS A 51 -8.34 -7.24 12.93
C HIS A 51 -8.61 -6.92 11.47
N ILE A 52 -8.87 -5.63 11.17
CA ILE A 52 -9.20 -5.16 9.82
C ILE A 52 -7.98 -4.50 9.21
N TYR A 53 -7.60 -4.95 8.01
CA TYR A 53 -6.50 -4.41 7.22
C TYR A 53 -7.00 -3.88 5.89
N GLN A 54 -6.45 -2.75 5.42
CA GLN A 54 -6.71 -2.18 4.11
C GLN A 54 -5.75 -2.80 3.09
N LEU A 55 -6.19 -3.85 2.40
CA LEU A 55 -5.33 -4.63 1.53
C LEU A 55 -5.54 -4.31 0.05
N GLU A 56 -4.45 -4.02 -0.66
CA GLU A 56 -4.45 -4.01 -2.12
C GLU A 56 -4.62 -5.42 -2.67
N LEU A 57 -5.28 -5.56 -3.81
CA LEU A 57 -5.52 -6.88 -4.42
C LEU A 57 -4.47 -7.22 -5.48
N ALA A 58 -3.80 -8.35 -5.34
CA ALA A 58 -2.90 -8.96 -6.32
C ALA A 58 -3.50 -10.27 -6.88
N ALA A 59 -4.48 -10.16 -7.79
CA ALA A 59 -5.18 -11.32 -8.40
C ALA A 59 -4.65 -11.70 -9.78
N THR A 60 -3.83 -10.86 -10.44
CA THR A 60 -3.21 -11.16 -11.75
C THR A 60 -1.78 -11.67 -11.57
N ALA A 61 -1.25 -12.42 -12.54
CA ALA A 61 0.15 -12.88 -12.51
C ALA A 61 1.13 -11.70 -12.37
N LYS A 62 0.91 -10.62 -13.14
CA LYS A 62 1.73 -9.39 -13.09
C LYS A 62 1.69 -8.73 -11.70
N ALA A 63 0.49 -8.60 -11.11
CA ALA A 63 0.34 -8.00 -9.79
C ALA A 63 1.01 -8.83 -8.70
N ARG A 64 0.82 -10.17 -8.72
CA ARG A 64 1.47 -11.08 -7.78
C ARG A 64 3.00 -11.08 -7.90
N SER A 65 3.53 -11.04 -9.12
CA SER A 65 4.99 -10.98 -9.32
C SER A 65 5.61 -9.67 -8.85
N ARG A 66 4.86 -8.57 -8.89
CA ARG A 66 5.33 -7.28 -8.38
C ARG A 66 5.23 -7.18 -6.86
N GLY A 67 4.10 -7.62 -6.28
CA GLY A 67 3.85 -7.49 -4.84
C GLY A 67 4.10 -6.08 -4.32
N LEU A 68 4.72 -5.96 -3.15
CA LEU A 68 5.13 -4.72 -2.50
C LEU A 68 6.55 -4.24 -2.89
N MET A 69 7.15 -4.80 -3.96
CA MET A 69 8.46 -4.35 -4.47
C MET A 69 8.51 -2.83 -4.67
N PHE A 70 9.67 -2.25 -4.33
CA PHE A 70 9.99 -0.82 -4.50
C PHE A 70 9.15 0.13 -3.63
N ARG A 71 8.46 -0.37 -2.60
CA ARG A 71 7.77 0.47 -1.62
C ARG A 71 8.69 0.76 -0.45
N GLU A 72 8.82 2.02 -0.13
CA GLU A 72 9.65 2.50 0.98
C GLU A 72 8.87 2.62 2.28
N ALA A 73 7.54 2.73 2.20
CA ALA A 73 6.65 2.81 3.35
C ALA A 73 5.31 2.12 3.08
N LEU A 74 4.68 1.65 4.14
CA LEU A 74 3.35 1.08 4.15
C LEU A 74 2.63 1.58 5.41
N PRO A 75 1.42 2.16 5.31
CA PRO A 75 0.62 2.53 6.49
C PRO A 75 0.43 1.32 7.41
N GLU A 76 0.27 1.55 8.71
CA GLU A 76 0.27 0.50 9.73
C GLU A 76 -0.70 -0.64 9.44
N THR A 77 -1.95 -0.32 9.07
CA THR A 77 -2.99 -1.29 8.77
C THR A 77 -3.10 -1.66 7.29
N ALA A 78 -2.17 -1.16 6.46
CA ALA A 78 -2.15 -1.48 5.03
C ALA A 78 -1.36 -2.76 4.75
N GLY A 79 -1.61 -3.34 3.58
CA GLY A 79 -0.94 -4.55 3.12
C GLY A 79 -1.35 -4.94 1.71
N MET A 80 -1.05 -6.19 1.36
CA MET A 80 -1.45 -6.75 0.07
C MET A 80 -2.02 -8.15 0.24
N LEU A 81 -3.16 -8.40 -0.41
CA LEU A 81 -3.80 -9.70 -0.53
C LEU A 81 -3.50 -10.30 -1.90
N PHE A 82 -2.79 -11.40 -1.91
CA PHE A 82 -2.54 -12.21 -3.10
C PHE A 82 -3.57 -13.32 -3.21
N VAL A 83 -4.15 -13.48 -4.40
CA VAL A 83 -5.18 -14.50 -4.64
C VAL A 83 -4.84 -15.30 -5.89
N TRP A 84 -4.98 -16.62 -5.79
CA TRP A 84 -4.87 -17.55 -6.93
C TRP A 84 -6.18 -18.26 -7.20
N PRO A 85 -6.38 -18.74 -8.44
CA PRO A 85 -7.56 -19.56 -8.80
C PRO A 85 -7.66 -20.83 -7.98
N GLY A 86 -6.52 -21.49 -7.70
CA GLY A 86 -6.43 -22.73 -6.94
C GLY A 86 -5.38 -22.65 -5.83
N ALA A 87 -5.47 -23.58 -4.87
CA ALA A 87 -4.45 -23.75 -3.85
C ALA A 87 -3.29 -24.59 -4.39
N ASP A 88 -2.06 -24.16 -4.11
CA ASP A 88 -0.83 -24.86 -4.44
C ASP A 88 0.27 -24.45 -3.47
N LYS A 89 1.38 -25.17 -3.41
CA LYS A 89 2.56 -24.74 -2.67
C LYS A 89 3.06 -23.42 -3.25
N ARG A 90 3.20 -22.41 -2.39
CA ARG A 90 3.68 -21.08 -2.76
C ARG A 90 5.01 -20.81 -2.10
N SER A 91 5.82 -19.98 -2.74
CA SER A 91 7.03 -19.43 -2.13
C SER A 91 7.12 -17.96 -2.46
N PHE A 92 7.45 -17.15 -1.45
CA PHE A 92 7.70 -15.73 -1.57
C PHE A 92 9.19 -15.45 -1.35
N TRP A 93 9.61 -14.27 -1.64
CA TRP A 93 10.94 -13.73 -1.42
C TRP A 93 10.85 -12.23 -1.21
N MET A 94 11.91 -11.62 -0.70
CA MET A 94 11.95 -10.18 -0.45
C MET A 94 12.71 -9.40 -1.54
N LYS A 95 12.84 -9.98 -2.75
CA LYS A 95 13.51 -9.32 -3.87
C LYS A 95 12.92 -7.93 -4.11
N ASN A 96 13.79 -6.91 -4.22
CA ASN A 96 13.41 -5.52 -4.46
C ASN A 96 12.41 -4.94 -3.43
N THR A 97 12.32 -5.51 -2.23
CA THR A 97 11.39 -5.10 -1.18
C THR A 97 12.19 -4.56 0.00
N PRO A 98 12.27 -3.21 0.16
CA PRO A 98 13.05 -2.58 1.23
C PRO A 98 12.36 -2.67 2.59
N LEU A 99 11.07 -3.04 2.62
CA LEU A 99 10.30 -3.21 3.85
C LEU A 99 10.55 -4.57 4.47
N SER A 100 10.62 -4.65 5.80
CA SER A 100 10.41 -5.89 6.54
C SER A 100 8.91 -6.17 6.63
N LEU A 101 8.47 -7.38 6.31
CA LEU A 101 7.07 -7.76 6.24
C LEU A 101 6.79 -9.01 7.07
N ASP A 102 5.52 -9.15 7.48
CA ASP A 102 4.96 -10.43 7.90
C ASP A 102 4.20 -11.04 6.72
N ILE A 103 4.50 -12.30 6.36
CA ILE A 103 3.90 -13.03 5.24
C ILE A 103 3.03 -14.16 5.79
N LEU A 104 1.73 -14.09 5.57
CA LEU A 104 0.72 -15.00 6.10
C LEU A 104 0.11 -15.83 4.98
N TYR A 105 0.22 -17.16 5.04
CA TYR A 105 -0.30 -18.09 4.06
C TYR A 105 -1.61 -18.71 4.52
N PHE A 106 -2.65 -18.61 3.70
CA PHE A 106 -3.96 -19.17 3.98
C PHE A 106 -4.35 -20.26 2.97
N SER A 107 -4.95 -21.33 3.49
CA SER A 107 -5.49 -22.44 2.69
C SER A 107 -6.63 -21.98 1.77
N ALA A 108 -7.19 -22.91 0.97
CA ALA A 108 -8.43 -22.69 0.22
C ALA A 108 -9.62 -22.35 1.15
N ASP A 109 -9.66 -22.95 2.34
CA ASP A 109 -10.67 -22.70 3.37
C ASP A 109 -10.39 -21.45 4.21
N LYS A 110 -9.44 -20.61 3.73
CA LYS A 110 -9.08 -19.34 4.38
C LYS A 110 -8.53 -19.48 5.81
N LYS A 111 -7.98 -20.61 6.18
CA LYS A 111 -7.30 -20.83 7.47
C LYS A 111 -5.82 -20.54 7.33
N LEU A 112 -5.24 -19.80 8.28
CA LEU A 112 -3.80 -19.54 8.35
C LEU A 112 -3.04 -20.84 8.60
N ILE A 113 -2.19 -21.24 7.67
CA ILE A 113 -1.45 -22.52 7.68
C ILE A 113 0.04 -22.34 7.99
N SER A 114 0.63 -21.23 7.61
CA SER A 114 2.01 -20.85 7.97
C SER A 114 2.19 -19.33 7.87
N LEU A 115 3.20 -18.80 8.55
CA LEU A 115 3.57 -17.39 8.49
C LEU A 115 5.08 -17.27 8.68
N TYR A 116 5.63 -16.18 8.14
CA TYR A 116 6.96 -15.67 8.41
C TYR A 116 6.81 -14.28 8.96
N GLU A 117 7.41 -14.02 10.12
CA GLU A 117 7.43 -12.71 10.77
C GLU A 117 8.78 -12.03 10.52
N HIS A 118 8.77 -10.70 10.44
CA HIS A 118 9.99 -9.89 10.34
C HIS A 118 10.95 -10.35 9.23
N THR A 119 10.42 -10.55 8.02
CA THR A 119 11.24 -10.97 6.88
C THR A 119 12.39 -10.00 6.62
N THR A 120 13.53 -10.53 6.19
CA THR A 120 14.72 -9.72 5.90
C THR A 120 14.55 -8.97 4.58
N PRO A 121 14.58 -7.63 4.56
CA PRO A 121 14.53 -6.85 3.34
C PRO A 121 15.55 -7.31 2.30
N PHE A 122 15.19 -7.24 1.03
CA PHE A 122 16.02 -7.62 -0.14
C PHE A 122 16.49 -9.07 -0.19
N SER A 123 16.13 -9.94 0.77
CA SER A 123 16.51 -11.35 0.76
C SER A 123 15.98 -12.06 -0.48
N LEU A 124 16.83 -12.90 -1.08
CA LEU A 124 16.45 -13.79 -2.18
C LEU A 124 16.12 -15.20 -1.71
N GLU A 125 16.19 -15.44 -0.40
CA GLU A 125 15.81 -16.69 0.21
C GLU A 125 14.32 -16.95 -0.01
N GLY A 126 13.97 -18.18 -0.38
CA GLY A 126 12.59 -18.60 -0.55
C GLY A 126 11.90 -18.81 0.79
N LEU A 127 10.71 -18.26 0.92
CA LEU A 127 9.83 -18.39 2.07
C LEU A 127 8.62 -19.27 1.71
N PRO A 128 8.74 -20.62 1.78
CA PRO A 128 7.71 -21.52 1.28
C PRO A 128 6.51 -21.63 2.22
N SER A 129 5.30 -21.76 1.66
CA SER A 129 4.08 -22.00 2.43
C SER A 129 4.07 -23.37 3.15
N GLY A 130 4.94 -24.29 2.74
CA GLY A 130 4.99 -25.67 3.24
C GLY A 130 3.78 -26.54 2.84
N ARG A 131 2.61 -25.95 2.74
CA ARG A 131 1.31 -26.59 2.40
C ARG A 131 0.61 -25.77 1.30
N PRO A 132 -0.39 -26.35 0.57
CA PRO A 132 -1.12 -25.61 -0.45
C PRO A 132 -1.81 -24.37 0.12
N ALA A 133 -1.46 -23.19 -0.42
CA ALA A 133 -2.05 -21.90 -0.10
C ALA A 133 -2.79 -21.33 -1.32
N ARG A 134 -3.96 -20.76 -1.08
CA ARG A 134 -4.73 -20.03 -2.10
C ARG A 134 -4.67 -18.53 -1.92
N TYR A 135 -4.49 -18.08 -0.68
CA TYR A 135 -4.39 -16.66 -0.34
C TYR A 135 -3.08 -16.44 0.42
N VAL A 136 -2.46 -15.28 0.19
CA VAL A 136 -1.34 -14.80 1.00
C VAL A 136 -1.60 -13.35 1.35
N VAL A 137 -1.28 -12.97 2.59
CA VAL A 137 -1.36 -11.59 3.04
C VAL A 137 0.04 -11.14 3.44
N GLU A 138 0.49 -10.01 2.88
CA GLU A 138 1.68 -9.29 3.33
C GLU A 138 1.25 -8.08 4.18
N LEU A 139 1.80 -7.95 5.38
CA LEU A 139 1.59 -6.85 6.32
C LEU A 139 2.94 -6.25 6.73
N ASN A 140 2.93 -5.09 7.36
CA ASN A 140 4.12 -4.59 8.05
C ASN A 140 4.64 -5.62 9.06
N ALA A 141 5.96 -5.71 9.22
CA ALA A 141 6.58 -6.58 10.20
C ALA A 141 6.08 -6.28 11.62
N GLY A 142 5.83 -7.34 12.37
CA GLY A 142 5.34 -7.27 13.75
C GLY A 142 3.83 -7.24 13.89
N GLN A 143 3.07 -7.01 12.81
CA GLN A 143 1.61 -7.01 12.85
C GLN A 143 1.03 -8.36 13.26
N ALA A 144 1.62 -9.46 12.80
CA ALA A 144 1.17 -10.78 13.17
C ALA A 144 1.29 -11.02 14.67
N ARG A 145 2.43 -10.69 15.26
CA ARG A 145 2.68 -10.84 16.71
C ARG A 145 1.82 -9.90 17.53
N ALA A 146 1.77 -8.62 17.19
CA ALA A 146 1.02 -7.61 17.95
C ALA A 146 -0.48 -7.92 18.02
N ASN A 147 -1.02 -8.53 16.96
CA ASN A 147 -2.44 -8.85 16.83
C ASN A 147 -2.76 -10.34 17.03
N GLY A 148 -1.84 -11.15 17.54
CA GLY A 148 -2.07 -12.56 17.86
C GLY A 148 -2.40 -13.44 16.65
N LEU A 149 -2.00 -13.02 15.42
CA LEU A 149 -2.24 -13.79 14.19
C LEU A 149 -1.34 -15.02 14.19
N ARG A 150 -1.93 -16.19 14.24
CA ARG A 150 -1.23 -17.47 14.34
C ARG A 150 -2.00 -18.59 13.62
N ARG A 151 -1.39 -19.75 13.47
CA ARG A 151 -2.09 -20.90 12.86
C ARG A 151 -3.50 -21.08 13.44
N GLY A 152 -4.48 -21.27 12.56
CA GLY A 152 -5.88 -21.34 12.91
C GLY A 152 -6.63 -20.01 12.81
N SER A 153 -5.93 -18.86 12.67
CA SER A 153 -6.61 -17.60 12.30
C SER A 153 -7.33 -17.74 10.96
N VAL A 154 -8.42 -17.03 10.79
CA VAL A 154 -9.31 -17.14 9.62
C VAL A 154 -9.34 -15.82 8.85
N LEU A 155 -9.14 -15.89 7.54
CA LEU A 155 -9.27 -14.77 6.62
C LEU A 155 -10.73 -14.61 6.21
N ARG A 156 -11.34 -13.45 6.47
CA ARG A 156 -12.68 -13.10 6.02
C ARG A 156 -12.58 -11.98 4.98
N LEU A 157 -13.02 -12.28 3.76
CA LEU A 157 -13.09 -11.32 2.67
C LEU A 157 -14.44 -10.59 2.70
N PRO A 158 -14.51 -9.29 2.37
CA PRO A 158 -15.77 -8.61 2.13
C PRO A 158 -16.56 -9.31 1.02
N ASP A 159 -17.89 -9.34 1.11
CA ASP A 159 -18.74 -10.03 0.14
C ASP A 159 -18.52 -9.54 -1.30
N ALA A 160 -18.41 -8.22 -1.49
CA ALA A 160 -18.14 -7.63 -2.79
C ALA A 160 -16.81 -8.13 -3.41
N LEU A 161 -15.75 -8.27 -2.61
CA LEU A 161 -14.48 -8.85 -3.07
C LEU A 161 -14.62 -10.34 -3.39
N ALA A 162 -15.33 -11.08 -2.55
CA ALA A 162 -15.56 -12.51 -2.77
C ALA A 162 -16.33 -12.77 -4.08
N GLU A 163 -17.35 -11.94 -4.37
CA GLU A 163 -18.12 -11.98 -5.62
C GLU A 163 -17.26 -11.63 -6.84
N GLU A 164 -16.46 -10.55 -6.76
CA GLU A 164 -15.53 -10.16 -7.83
C GLU A 164 -14.56 -11.28 -8.18
N LEU A 165 -13.94 -11.89 -7.16
CA LEU A 165 -13.03 -13.02 -7.34
C LEU A 165 -13.74 -14.24 -7.95
N ALA A 166 -14.97 -14.54 -7.54
CA ALA A 166 -15.76 -15.62 -8.11
C ALA A 166 -16.12 -15.37 -9.60
N GLN A 167 -16.45 -14.13 -9.97
CA GLN A 167 -16.70 -13.74 -11.36
C GLN A 167 -15.44 -13.85 -12.22
N GLN A 168 -14.27 -13.40 -11.72
CA GLN A 168 -13.00 -13.52 -12.42
C GLN A 168 -12.63 -14.99 -12.72
N LEU A 169 -12.93 -15.90 -11.78
CA LEU A 169 -12.69 -17.33 -11.95
C LEU A 169 -13.62 -17.95 -13.01
N ARG A 170 -14.88 -17.51 -13.08
CA ARG A 170 -15.83 -17.98 -14.11
C ARG A 170 -15.41 -17.58 -15.53
N ARG A 171 -14.89 -16.37 -15.72
CA ARG A 171 -14.45 -15.84 -17.02
C ARG A 171 -13.18 -16.53 -17.58
N ARG A 172 -12.47 -17.28 -16.77
CA ARG A 172 -11.20 -17.96 -17.14
C ARG A 172 -11.39 -19.46 -17.46
N ARG A 173 -12.60 -19.98 -17.33
CA ARG A 173 -13.00 -21.34 -17.73
C ARG A 173 -13.56 -21.34 -19.13
#